data_957f7aff4aac6bb18bbbeb0a56972a85
#
_entry.id   957f7aff4aac6bb18bbbeb0a56972a85
#
_cell.length_a   1.000
_cell.length_b   1.000
_cell.length_c   1.000
_cell.angle_alpha   90.00
_cell.angle_beta   90.00
_cell.angle_gamma   90.00
#
_symmetry.space_group_name_H-M   'P 1'
#
loop_
_entity.id
_entity.type
_entity.pdbx_description
1 polymer ?
#
loop_
_entity_poly.entity_id
_entity_poly.type
_entity_poly.pdbx_seq_one_letter_code
_entity_poly.pdbx_strand_id
1 'polypeptide(L)'
;SWGHFKCKDTSFEFLFFNLHMDHIGKKARVESAFLVQEKMKELGRGKNLPAILTGDFNVDQTHQSYDAFVSKGVLCDSYEKCDYRYALNGTFNNFDPNSFTESRIDHIFVSPSFHVKRYGVLTDTYRSVRENSKKEEVRDCPEEITIKAYEARTPSDHFPVKVELVFDQRQQK
;
A
#
# COMPACT_ATOMS: atom_id res chain seq x y z
N SER A 1 -10.22 -10.91 3.09
CA SER A 1 -11.37 -10.73 2.18
C SER A 1 -10.91 -10.83 0.73
N TRP A 2 -11.83 -11.21 -0.18
CA TRP A 2 -11.58 -11.22 -1.61
C TRP A 2 -12.86 -10.99 -2.39
N GLY A 3 -12.72 -10.57 -3.65
CA GLY A 3 -13.82 -10.41 -4.59
C GLY A 3 -13.39 -10.67 -6.03
N HIS A 4 -14.32 -11.11 -6.86
CA HIS A 4 -14.18 -11.18 -8.30
C HIS A 4 -14.95 -10.00 -8.91
N PHE A 5 -14.24 -9.16 -9.62
CA PHE A 5 -14.77 -7.93 -10.21
C PHE A 5 -14.82 -8.03 -11.72
N LYS A 6 -15.85 -7.42 -12.29
CA LYS A 6 -16.02 -7.27 -13.73
C LYS A 6 -16.32 -5.82 -14.06
N CYS A 7 -15.52 -5.24 -14.94
CA CYS A 7 -15.78 -3.91 -15.49
C CYS A 7 -17.03 -3.97 -16.39
N LYS A 8 -17.98 -3.06 -16.18
CA LYS A 8 -19.23 -3.03 -16.94
C LYS A 8 -19.00 -2.66 -18.41
N ASP A 9 -18.05 -1.75 -18.65
CA ASP A 9 -17.83 -1.15 -19.98
C ASP A 9 -16.93 -1.99 -20.89
N THR A 10 -15.96 -2.71 -20.31
CA THR A 10 -14.92 -3.41 -21.07
C THR A 10 -14.98 -4.94 -20.93
N SER A 11 -15.87 -5.47 -20.09
CA SER A 11 -15.91 -6.88 -19.72
C SER A 11 -14.60 -7.42 -19.10
N PHE A 12 -13.64 -6.54 -18.75
CA PHE A 12 -12.44 -6.90 -18.05
C PHE A 12 -12.77 -7.48 -16.67
N GLU A 13 -12.17 -8.62 -16.34
CA GLU A 13 -12.39 -9.31 -15.07
C GLU A 13 -11.07 -9.43 -14.32
N PHE A 14 -11.10 -9.26 -12.97
CA PHE A 14 -9.94 -9.43 -12.12
C PHE A 14 -10.33 -9.86 -10.71
N LEU A 15 -9.37 -10.42 -9.99
CA LEU A 15 -9.49 -10.78 -8.59
C LEU A 15 -8.88 -9.68 -7.71
N PHE A 16 -9.57 -9.31 -6.65
CA PHE A 16 -9.07 -8.38 -5.66
C PHE A 16 -9.05 -9.04 -4.28
N PHE A 17 -7.90 -8.99 -3.62
CA PHE A 17 -7.70 -9.52 -2.27
C PHE A 17 -7.25 -8.41 -1.34
N ASN A 18 -7.72 -8.48 -0.09
CA ASN A 18 -7.25 -7.62 0.99
C ASN A 18 -6.98 -8.47 2.23
N LEU A 19 -5.80 -8.31 2.82
CA LEU A 19 -5.31 -9.04 3.97
C LEU A 19 -4.96 -8.10 5.12
N HIS A 20 -4.96 -8.67 6.31
CA HIS A 20 -4.24 -8.17 7.47
C HIS A 20 -3.63 -9.40 8.13
N MET A 21 -2.32 -9.54 8.06
CA MET A 21 -1.61 -10.71 8.55
C MET A 21 -1.29 -10.58 10.04
N ASP A 22 -1.07 -11.72 10.69
CA ASP A 22 -0.70 -11.78 12.10
C ASP A 22 0.61 -11.01 12.38
N HIS A 23 0.61 -10.12 13.36
CA HIS A 23 1.78 -9.30 13.70
C HIS A 23 2.83 -10.06 14.53
N ILE A 24 2.50 -11.19 15.16
CA ILE A 24 3.39 -11.98 16.01
C ILE A 24 3.83 -13.28 15.32
N GLY A 25 2.89 -14.00 14.71
CA GLY A 25 3.04 -15.36 14.25
C GLY A 25 3.81 -15.49 12.94
N LYS A 26 5.14 -15.58 12.97
CA LYS A 26 5.97 -15.74 11.75
C LYS A 26 5.52 -16.91 10.87
N LYS A 27 5.25 -18.08 11.46
CA LYS A 27 4.76 -19.26 10.74
C LYS A 27 3.38 -19.00 10.14
N ALA A 28 2.48 -18.39 10.91
CA ALA A 28 1.14 -18.05 10.43
C ALA A 28 1.19 -17.14 9.18
N ARG A 29 2.10 -16.16 9.14
CA ARG A 29 2.28 -15.30 7.96
C ARG A 29 2.73 -16.07 6.73
N VAL A 30 3.71 -16.98 6.88
CA VAL A 30 4.20 -17.81 5.77
C VAL A 30 3.10 -18.72 5.23
N GLU A 31 2.39 -19.43 6.11
CA GLU A 31 1.28 -20.30 5.72
C GLU A 31 0.13 -19.52 5.08
N SER A 32 -0.18 -18.33 5.59
CA SER A 32 -1.17 -17.43 5.00
C SER A 32 -0.79 -16.99 3.59
N ALA A 33 0.50 -16.72 3.32
CA ALA A 33 0.97 -16.37 1.99
C ALA A 33 0.73 -17.51 0.98
N PHE A 34 0.97 -18.76 1.36
CA PHE A 34 0.68 -19.91 0.51
C PHE A 34 -0.82 -20.10 0.30
N LEU A 35 -1.62 -20.03 1.38
CA LEU A 35 -3.07 -20.18 1.31
C LEU A 35 -3.71 -19.16 0.34
N VAL A 36 -3.28 -17.91 0.40
CA VAL A 36 -3.79 -16.86 -0.48
C VAL A 36 -3.44 -17.14 -1.95
N GLN A 37 -2.21 -17.56 -2.23
CA GLN A 37 -1.79 -17.92 -3.59
C GLN A 37 -2.54 -19.14 -4.13
N GLU A 38 -2.79 -20.15 -3.29
CA GLU A 38 -3.62 -21.30 -3.68
C GLU A 38 -5.05 -20.87 -3.99
N LYS A 39 -5.62 -19.98 -3.17
CA LYS A 39 -6.96 -19.44 -3.41
C LYS A 39 -7.02 -18.60 -4.70
N MET A 40 -6.01 -17.82 -5.00
CA MET A 40 -5.92 -17.10 -6.28
C MET A 40 -5.92 -18.06 -7.47
N LYS A 41 -5.14 -19.14 -7.39
CA LYS A 41 -5.09 -20.17 -8.44
C LYS A 41 -6.43 -20.88 -8.60
N GLU A 42 -7.06 -21.26 -7.47
CA GLU A 42 -8.38 -21.91 -7.49
C GLU A 42 -9.43 -21.05 -8.20
N LEU A 43 -9.50 -19.78 -7.85
CA LEU A 43 -10.47 -18.83 -8.40
C LEU A 43 -10.17 -18.45 -9.86
N GLY A 44 -8.90 -18.43 -10.23
CA GLY A 44 -8.46 -18.16 -11.60
C GLY A 44 -8.53 -19.35 -12.56
N ARG A 45 -8.90 -20.55 -12.08
CA ARG A 45 -8.97 -21.78 -12.91
C ARG A 45 -9.85 -21.58 -14.14
N GLY A 46 -9.24 -21.80 -15.32
CA GLY A 46 -9.90 -21.71 -16.62
C GLY A 46 -9.99 -20.32 -17.25
N LYS A 47 -9.67 -19.24 -16.51
CA LYS A 47 -9.73 -17.87 -17.05
C LYS A 47 -8.43 -17.06 -16.93
N ASN A 48 -7.45 -17.58 -16.22
CA ASN A 48 -6.17 -16.86 -15.94
C ASN A 48 -6.37 -15.39 -15.54
N LEU A 49 -7.29 -15.17 -14.57
CA LEU A 49 -7.69 -13.83 -14.14
C LEU A 49 -6.52 -13.12 -13.47
N PRO A 50 -6.23 -11.86 -13.84
CA PRO A 50 -5.26 -11.05 -13.15
C PRO A 50 -5.74 -10.75 -11.72
N ALA A 51 -4.79 -10.61 -10.79
CA ALA A 51 -5.09 -10.38 -9.40
C ALA A 51 -4.37 -9.14 -8.85
N ILE A 52 -5.03 -8.47 -7.92
CA ILE A 52 -4.48 -7.41 -7.07
C ILE A 52 -4.61 -7.88 -5.63
N LEU A 53 -3.52 -7.84 -4.88
CA LEU A 53 -3.47 -8.21 -3.47
C LEU A 53 -2.95 -7.02 -2.65
N THR A 54 -3.76 -6.55 -1.71
CA THR A 54 -3.45 -5.40 -0.85
C THR A 54 -3.52 -5.77 0.61
N GLY A 55 -2.93 -4.95 1.48
CA GLY A 55 -3.16 -5.04 2.92
C GLY A 55 -1.94 -4.71 3.76
N ASP A 56 -2.14 -4.83 5.07
CA ASP A 56 -1.08 -4.87 6.07
C ASP A 56 -0.58 -6.32 6.21
N PHE A 57 0.65 -6.54 5.79
CA PHE A 57 1.28 -7.87 5.84
C PHE A 57 2.07 -8.10 7.12
N ASN A 58 2.22 -7.06 7.96
CA ASN A 58 3.04 -7.10 9.18
C ASN A 58 4.45 -7.65 8.96
N VAL A 59 4.96 -7.52 7.74
CA VAL A 59 6.32 -7.85 7.32
C VAL A 59 6.80 -6.84 6.30
N ASP A 60 8.06 -6.48 6.41
CA ASP A 60 8.70 -5.66 5.41
C ASP A 60 9.25 -6.50 4.22
N GLN A 61 9.83 -5.81 3.26
CA GLN A 61 10.37 -6.37 2.03
C GLN A 61 11.55 -7.34 2.23
N THR A 62 12.06 -7.53 3.44
CA THR A 62 13.18 -8.42 3.75
C THR A 62 12.76 -9.74 4.38
N HIS A 63 11.48 -9.92 4.65
CA HIS A 63 10.97 -11.08 5.37
C HIS A 63 10.58 -12.23 4.43
N GLN A 64 10.79 -13.48 4.87
CA GLN A 64 10.48 -14.70 4.12
C GLN A 64 9.02 -14.76 3.61
N SER A 65 8.05 -14.20 4.35
CA SER A 65 6.65 -14.17 3.89
C SER A 65 6.46 -13.24 2.70
N TYR A 66 7.22 -12.13 2.61
CA TYR A 66 7.23 -11.28 1.43
C TYR A 66 7.78 -12.04 0.21
N ASP A 67 8.91 -12.72 0.38
CA ASP A 67 9.49 -13.55 -0.69
C ASP A 67 8.52 -14.60 -1.21
N ALA A 68 7.68 -15.17 -0.34
CA ALA A 68 6.68 -16.15 -0.75
C ALA A 68 5.69 -15.58 -1.79
N PHE A 69 5.37 -14.29 -1.75
CA PHE A 69 4.47 -13.67 -2.72
C PHE A 69 5.13 -13.38 -4.08
N VAL A 70 6.42 -13.01 -4.09
CA VAL A 70 7.09 -12.53 -5.31
C VAL A 70 7.97 -13.57 -6.00
N SER A 71 8.48 -14.57 -5.27
CA SER A 71 9.50 -15.51 -5.77
C SER A 71 9.07 -16.38 -6.95
N LYS A 72 7.78 -16.64 -7.10
CA LYS A 72 7.24 -17.51 -8.18
C LYS A 72 6.80 -16.74 -9.42
N GLY A 73 6.94 -15.41 -9.43
CA GLY A 73 6.53 -14.55 -10.55
C GLY A 73 5.03 -14.49 -10.80
N VAL A 74 4.21 -15.02 -9.88
CA VAL A 74 2.73 -14.95 -9.96
C VAL A 74 2.25 -13.56 -9.62
N LEU A 75 2.91 -12.91 -8.67
CA LEU A 75 2.68 -11.54 -8.25
C LEU A 75 4.00 -10.76 -8.30
N CYS A 76 3.88 -9.47 -8.53
CA CYS A 76 4.97 -8.51 -8.48
C CYS A 76 4.64 -7.44 -7.45
N ASP A 77 5.63 -6.97 -6.69
CA ASP A 77 5.45 -5.80 -5.83
C ASP A 77 5.32 -4.54 -6.69
N SER A 78 4.24 -3.81 -6.53
CA SER A 78 3.99 -2.56 -7.26
C SER A 78 5.03 -1.48 -6.95
N TYR A 79 5.63 -1.51 -5.77
CA TYR A 79 6.75 -0.64 -5.41
C TYR A 79 7.96 -0.86 -6.31
N GLU A 80 8.30 -2.13 -6.62
CA GLU A 80 9.47 -2.48 -7.42
C GLU A 80 9.21 -2.31 -8.94
N LYS A 81 7.94 -2.38 -9.36
CA LYS A 81 7.54 -2.40 -10.77
C LYS A 81 7.05 -1.07 -11.32
N CYS A 82 6.89 -0.04 -10.48
CA CYS A 82 6.36 1.24 -10.94
C CYS A 82 7.36 2.03 -11.79
N ASP A 83 6.84 2.74 -12.80
CA ASP A 83 7.63 3.69 -13.60
C ASP A 83 8.04 4.90 -12.75
N TYR A 84 7.17 5.32 -11.84
CA TYR A 84 7.37 6.50 -11.01
C TYR A 84 7.01 6.22 -9.55
N ARG A 85 7.94 6.55 -8.63
CA ARG A 85 7.80 6.31 -7.20
C ARG A 85 7.90 7.59 -6.40
N TYR A 86 6.96 7.79 -5.48
CA TYR A 86 7.02 8.80 -4.44
C TYR A 86 6.76 8.14 -3.08
N ALA A 87 7.83 7.68 -2.43
CA ALA A 87 7.77 6.92 -1.19
C ALA A 87 9.04 7.18 -0.38
N LEU A 88 9.10 8.35 0.24
CA LEU A 88 10.24 8.78 1.05
C LEU A 88 10.23 8.17 2.46
N ASN A 89 9.11 7.57 2.86
CA ASN A 89 8.92 6.93 4.15
C ASN A 89 8.33 5.52 3.95
N GLY A 90 8.55 4.62 4.90
CA GLY A 90 7.79 3.39 5.01
C GLY A 90 6.33 3.64 5.35
N THR A 91 5.58 2.59 5.67
CA THR A 91 4.12 2.68 5.76
C THR A 91 3.57 2.77 7.18
N PHE A 92 4.36 2.47 8.21
CA PHE A 92 3.96 2.54 9.61
C PHE A 92 4.47 3.82 10.28
N ASN A 93 3.62 4.56 10.99
CA ASN A 93 3.95 5.82 11.65
C ASN A 93 3.64 5.87 13.15
N ASN A 94 2.89 4.88 13.67
CA ASN A 94 2.50 4.81 15.08
C ASN A 94 1.84 6.11 15.62
N PHE A 95 1.03 6.77 14.80
CA PHE A 95 0.41 8.08 15.07
C PHE A 95 1.39 9.24 15.31
N ASP A 96 2.67 9.06 15.05
CA ASP A 96 3.66 10.13 15.12
C ASP A 96 3.94 10.70 13.70
N PRO A 97 3.56 11.96 13.43
CA PRO A 97 3.80 12.58 12.13
C PRO A 97 5.30 12.83 11.84
N ASN A 98 6.16 12.69 12.83
CA ASN A 98 7.62 12.83 12.68
C ASN A 98 8.33 11.48 12.53
N SER A 99 7.58 10.36 12.57
CA SER A 99 8.19 9.03 12.45
C SER A 99 8.79 8.83 11.05
N PHE A 100 9.94 8.17 11.02
CA PHE A 100 10.58 7.74 9.79
C PHE A 100 11.00 6.28 9.90
N THR A 101 10.72 5.53 8.84
CA THR A 101 11.16 4.14 8.68
C THR A 101 11.37 3.83 7.20
N GLU A 102 12.26 2.91 6.90
CA GLU A 102 12.40 2.35 5.55
C GLU A 102 11.56 1.09 5.35
N SER A 103 11.00 0.55 6.43
CA SER A 103 10.17 -0.66 6.39
C SER A 103 8.78 -0.37 5.85
N ARG A 104 8.40 -1.08 4.79
CA ARG A 104 7.06 -1.07 4.22
C ARG A 104 6.35 -2.35 4.66
N ILE A 105 5.34 -2.25 5.50
CA ILE A 105 4.55 -3.40 5.95
C ILE A 105 3.18 -3.48 5.28
N ASP A 106 2.78 -2.39 4.60
CA ASP A 106 1.62 -2.36 3.72
C ASP A 106 2.08 -2.49 2.28
N HIS A 107 1.59 -3.52 1.59
CA HIS A 107 2.01 -3.84 0.24
C HIS A 107 0.82 -3.89 -0.72
N ILE A 108 1.09 -3.60 -1.99
CA ILE A 108 0.19 -3.84 -3.10
C ILE A 108 0.94 -4.72 -4.10
N PHE A 109 0.56 -5.99 -4.16
CA PHE A 109 1.07 -6.92 -5.16
C PHE A 109 0.08 -7.03 -6.31
N VAL A 110 0.60 -7.16 -7.52
CA VAL A 110 -0.20 -7.24 -8.74
C VAL A 110 0.28 -8.36 -9.65
N SER A 111 -0.63 -8.95 -10.42
CA SER A 111 -0.26 -9.86 -11.49
C SER A 111 0.61 -9.15 -12.53
N PRO A 112 1.56 -9.85 -13.19
CA PRO A 112 2.47 -9.27 -14.19
C PRO A 112 1.77 -8.58 -15.39
N SER A 113 0.50 -8.90 -15.63
CA SER A 113 -0.33 -8.25 -16.66
C SER A 113 -0.75 -6.81 -16.35
N PHE A 114 -0.56 -6.37 -15.11
CA PHE A 114 -0.73 -4.97 -14.77
C PHE A 114 0.58 -4.20 -14.98
N HIS A 115 0.49 -3.09 -15.65
CA HIS A 115 1.55 -2.09 -15.70
C HIS A 115 1.34 -1.09 -14.55
N VAL A 116 2.35 -0.91 -13.72
CA VAL A 116 2.31 0.00 -12.57
C VAL A 116 2.92 1.34 -12.98
N LYS A 117 2.09 2.33 -13.25
CA LYS A 117 2.56 3.67 -13.64
C LYS A 117 3.15 4.44 -12.47
N ARG A 118 2.45 4.45 -11.35
CA ARG A 118 2.85 5.24 -10.17
C ARG A 118 2.62 4.47 -8.90
N TYR A 119 3.53 4.69 -7.96
CA TYR A 119 3.42 4.23 -6.59
C TYR A 119 3.69 5.39 -5.64
N GLY A 120 2.92 5.51 -4.57
CA GLY A 120 3.14 6.52 -3.54
C GLY A 120 2.75 6.03 -2.14
N VAL A 121 3.53 6.46 -1.15
CA VAL A 121 3.15 6.45 0.26
C VAL A 121 2.68 7.86 0.60
N LEU A 122 1.42 8.00 1.01
CA LEU A 122 0.80 9.30 1.27
C LEU A 122 1.04 9.70 2.71
N THR A 123 2.04 10.57 2.93
CA THR A 123 2.46 11.03 4.25
C THR A 123 1.72 12.31 4.69
N ASP A 124 0.54 12.55 4.14
CA ASP A 124 -0.26 13.71 4.47
C ASP A 124 -0.68 13.72 5.94
N THR A 125 -0.63 14.89 6.54
CA THR A 125 -1.05 15.13 7.90
C THR A 125 -2.19 16.15 7.94
N TYR A 126 -3.04 16.06 8.94
CA TYR A 126 -3.98 17.13 9.24
C TYR A 126 -3.46 18.01 10.39
N ARG A 127 -4.07 19.17 10.55
CA ARG A 127 -3.69 20.12 11.59
C ARG A 127 -4.79 20.21 12.63
N SER A 128 -4.43 20.06 13.91
CA SER A 128 -5.30 20.36 15.04
C SER A 128 -4.76 21.55 15.84
N VAL A 129 -5.67 22.26 16.54
CA VAL A 129 -5.26 23.35 17.41
C VAL A 129 -4.39 22.78 18.53
N ARG A 130 -3.24 23.39 18.76
CA ARG A 130 -2.36 23.00 19.86
C ARG A 130 -3.01 23.40 21.19
N GLU A 131 -3.41 22.41 21.98
CA GLU A 131 -3.88 22.66 23.34
C GLU A 131 -2.77 23.34 24.16
N ASN A 132 -3.06 24.45 24.79
CA ASN A 132 -2.12 25.28 25.58
C ASN A 132 -1.12 26.12 24.79
N SER A 133 -1.35 26.47 23.53
CA SER A 133 -0.52 27.47 22.86
C SER A 133 -0.74 28.86 23.48
N LYS A 134 0.19 29.25 24.34
CA LYS A 134 0.30 30.64 24.77
C LYS A 134 0.86 31.44 23.61
N LYS A 135 0.07 32.35 23.04
CA LYS A 135 0.38 33.37 22.02
C LYS A 135 1.11 32.86 20.76
N GLU A 136 0.67 33.36 19.63
CA GLU A 136 1.37 33.25 18.35
C GLU A 136 2.82 33.71 18.52
N GLU A 137 3.78 32.83 18.23
CA GLU A 137 5.17 33.25 18.10
C GLU A 137 5.27 34.12 16.85
N VAL A 138 5.72 35.37 17.04
CA VAL A 138 6.08 36.25 15.93
C VAL A 138 7.28 35.62 15.24
N ARG A 139 7.08 35.18 14.00
CA ARG A 139 8.17 34.65 13.18
C ARG A 139 8.56 35.68 12.15
N ASP A 140 9.83 35.66 11.76
CA ASP A 140 10.33 36.43 10.64
C ASP A 140 9.76 35.90 9.33
N CYS A 141 8.63 36.43 8.92
CA CYS A 141 7.91 36.06 7.70
C CYS A 141 7.20 37.32 7.13
N PRO A 142 6.83 37.30 5.82
CA PRO A 142 6.08 38.43 5.24
C PRO A 142 4.81 38.74 6.00
N GLU A 143 4.43 40.02 6.09
CA GLU A 143 3.28 40.51 6.86
C GLU A 143 1.95 39.91 6.39
N GLU A 144 1.87 39.50 5.12
CA GLU A 144 0.69 38.85 4.53
C GLU A 144 0.47 37.41 5.00
N ILE A 145 1.48 36.81 5.67
CA ILE A 145 1.41 35.42 6.13
C ILE A 145 1.05 35.36 7.61
N THR A 146 -0.11 34.76 7.90
CA THR A 146 -0.50 34.43 9.27
C THR A 146 -0.14 32.99 9.58
N ILE A 147 0.75 32.75 10.53
CA ILE A 147 1.13 31.41 11.01
C ILE A 147 0.37 31.14 12.32
N LYS A 148 -0.47 30.12 12.32
CA LYS A 148 -1.19 29.68 13.51
C LYS A 148 -0.47 28.54 14.22
N ALA A 149 -0.60 28.48 15.55
CA ALA A 149 -0.03 27.40 16.36
C ALA A 149 -0.87 26.12 16.25
N TYR A 150 -0.57 25.29 15.27
CA TYR A 150 -1.15 23.96 15.08
C TYR A 150 -0.11 22.87 15.28
N GLU A 151 -0.58 21.70 15.64
CA GLU A 151 0.22 20.49 15.60
C GLU A 151 -0.20 19.60 14.43
N ALA A 152 0.76 18.90 13.84
CA ALA A 152 0.51 17.90 12.82
C ALA A 152 0.04 16.61 13.48
N ARG A 153 -0.94 15.94 12.86
CA ARG A 153 -1.43 14.62 13.27
C ARG A 153 -1.62 13.73 12.05
N THR A 154 -1.46 12.44 12.23
CA THR A 154 -1.77 11.43 11.22
C THR A 154 -3.17 10.87 11.44
N PRO A 155 -3.96 10.63 10.38
CA PRO A 155 -5.32 10.07 10.52
C PRO A 155 -5.34 8.58 10.90
N SER A 156 -4.20 7.89 10.76
CA SER A 156 -4.00 6.47 11.08
C SER A 156 -2.56 6.29 11.54
N ASP A 157 -2.29 5.20 12.24
CA ASP A 157 -0.94 4.71 12.58
C ASP A 157 -0.18 4.13 11.37
N HIS A 158 -0.86 4.01 10.21
CA HIS A 158 -0.27 3.70 8.93
C HIS A 158 -0.46 4.83 7.93
N PHE A 159 0.51 5.01 7.04
CA PHE A 159 0.38 5.87 5.86
C PHE A 159 -0.29 5.10 4.71
N PRO A 160 -1.30 5.67 4.05
CA PRO A 160 -1.93 5.03 2.90
C PRO A 160 -0.96 4.78 1.76
N VAL A 161 -1.07 3.62 1.14
CA VAL A 161 -0.36 3.28 -0.10
C VAL A 161 -1.30 3.47 -1.28
N LYS A 162 -0.82 4.16 -2.32
CA LYS A 162 -1.57 4.43 -3.56
C LYS A 162 -0.78 3.94 -4.76
N VAL A 163 -1.47 3.26 -5.67
CA VAL A 163 -0.92 2.87 -6.98
C VAL A 163 -1.84 3.30 -8.12
N GLU A 164 -1.24 3.58 -9.26
CA GLU A 164 -1.93 3.75 -10.54
C GLU A 164 -1.57 2.58 -11.43
N LEU A 165 -2.59 1.77 -11.77
CA LEU A 165 -2.44 0.57 -12.57
C LEU A 165 -3.08 0.74 -13.95
N VAL A 166 -2.42 0.19 -14.96
CA VAL A 166 -2.98 0.05 -16.31
C VAL A 166 -2.96 -1.43 -16.67
N PHE A 167 -4.07 -1.92 -17.16
CA PHE A 167 -4.16 -3.28 -17.65
C PHE A 167 -3.94 -3.29 -19.18
N ASP A 168 -2.91 -4.01 -19.65
CA ASP A 168 -2.63 -4.17 -21.06
C ASP A 168 -3.20 -5.49 -21.57
N GLN A 169 -4.32 -5.41 -22.29
CA GLN A 169 -4.98 -6.59 -22.89
C GLN A 169 -4.11 -7.34 -23.89
N ARG A 170 -3.06 -6.72 -24.44
CA ARG A 170 -2.18 -7.32 -25.45
C ARG A 170 -1.22 -8.36 -24.91
N GLN A 171 -1.02 -8.43 -23.60
CA GLN A 171 -0.13 -9.41 -22.95
C GLN A 171 -0.81 -10.77 -22.65
N GLN A 172 -2.08 -10.95 -23.02
CA GLN A 172 -2.84 -12.21 -22.83
C GLN A 172 -2.90 -13.13 -24.08
N LYS A 173 -2.10 -12.84 -25.11
CA LYS A 173 -2.01 -13.71 -26.31
C LYS A 173 -0.81 -14.64 -26.25
#